data_b973db1eb0d01ebab583b81511933081
#
_entry.id   b973db1eb0d01ebab583b81511933081
#
_cell.length_a   1.000
_cell.length_b   1.000
_cell.length_c   1.000
_cell.angle_alpha   90.00
_cell.angle_beta   90.00
_cell.angle_gamma   90.00
#
_symmetry.space_group_name_H-M   'P 1'
#
loop_
_entity.id
_entity.type
_entity.pdbx_description
1 polymer ?
#
loop_
_entity_poly.entity_id
_entity_poly.type
_entity_poly.pdbx_seq_one_letter_code
_entity_poly.pdbx_strand_id
1 'polypeptide(L)'
;MRRWIACLAVVLLCMQPAMADEGMWLMHRLDKEIYNEKSASLADAVVAVDGGMGTGSMISDQGLMITNHHVAYSDICALSTPECNLLETGFWARTRDEEIPVPGKTVWFLRKVVDVTEEV
;
A
#
# COMPACT_ATOMS: atom_id res chain seq x y z
N MET A 1 8.11 25.78 48.11
CA MET A 1 9.25 25.32 47.29
C MET A 1 9.08 23.85 46.84
N ARG A 2 8.93 22.86 47.73
CA ARG A 2 8.86 21.43 47.37
C ARG A 2 7.73 21.08 46.36
N ARG A 3 6.56 21.74 46.44
CA ARG A 3 5.41 21.48 45.53
C ARG A 3 5.69 21.99 44.09
N TRP A 4 6.39 23.07 43.91
CA TRP A 4 6.77 23.61 42.60
C TRP A 4 7.84 22.77 41.90
N ILE A 5 8.77 22.21 42.68
CA ILE A 5 9.80 21.30 42.17
C ILE A 5 9.16 20.00 41.67
N ALA A 6 8.15 19.48 42.39
CA ALA A 6 7.42 18.29 41.97
C ALA A 6 6.63 18.52 40.65
N CYS A 7 5.96 19.68 40.51
CA CYS A 7 5.28 20.03 39.30
C CYS A 7 6.24 20.20 38.11
N LEU A 8 7.42 20.84 38.33
CA LEU A 8 8.41 20.99 37.27
C LEU A 8 9.00 19.64 36.85
N ALA A 9 9.22 18.71 37.77
CA ALA A 9 9.69 17.37 37.49
C ALA A 9 8.66 16.55 36.67
N VAL A 10 7.38 16.69 36.97
CA VAL A 10 6.31 16.03 36.20
C VAL A 10 6.21 16.59 34.80
N VAL A 11 6.33 17.90 34.61
CA VAL A 11 6.30 18.53 33.28
C VAL A 11 7.53 18.09 32.44
N LEU A 12 8.73 18.01 33.06
CA LEU A 12 9.93 17.52 32.38
C LEU A 12 9.86 16.02 32.00
N LEU A 13 9.17 15.19 32.80
CA LEU A 13 8.95 13.78 32.52
C LEU A 13 7.90 13.57 31.41
N CYS A 14 6.98 14.51 31.21
CA CYS A 14 5.99 14.47 30.12
C CYS A 14 6.54 14.99 28.77
N MET A 15 7.69 15.62 28.76
CA MET A 15 8.39 16.06 27.53
C MET A 15 9.27 14.92 26.99
N GLN A 16 8.70 13.76 26.76
CA GLN A 16 9.36 12.78 25.90
C GLN A 16 9.32 13.35 24.47
N PRO A 17 10.47 13.49 23.78
CA PRO A 17 10.44 13.81 22.37
C PRO A 17 9.62 12.72 21.67
N ALA A 18 8.47 13.07 21.13
CA ALA A 18 7.77 12.21 20.18
C ALA A 18 8.71 12.15 18.97
N MET A 19 9.53 11.13 18.92
CA MET A 19 10.28 10.79 17.71
C MET A 19 9.28 10.20 16.74
N ALA A 20 8.64 11.07 15.96
CA ALA A 20 7.89 10.67 14.80
C ALA A 20 8.92 10.43 13.70
N ASP A 21 9.02 9.19 13.26
CA ASP A 21 9.72 8.88 12.02
C ASP A 21 8.90 9.45 10.86
N GLU A 22 9.35 10.59 10.34
CA GLU A 22 8.74 11.22 9.17
C GLU A 22 9.36 10.62 7.91
N GLY A 23 8.52 10.14 7.01
CA GLY A 23 8.93 9.70 5.68
C GLY A 23 8.31 8.39 5.23
N MET A 24 8.49 8.09 3.94
CA MET A 24 8.15 6.79 3.37
C MET A 24 9.33 5.84 3.58
N TRP A 25 9.12 4.84 4.42
CA TRP A 25 10.09 3.77 4.61
C TRP A 25 10.07 2.82 3.42
N LEU A 26 11.26 2.53 2.89
CA LEU A 26 11.42 1.45 1.93
C LEU A 26 11.08 0.13 2.64
N MET A 27 10.25 -0.71 2.02
CA MET A 27 9.71 -1.93 2.64
C MET A 27 10.79 -2.87 3.19
N HIS A 28 11.95 -2.95 2.53
CA HIS A 28 13.08 -3.76 2.98
C HIS A 28 13.85 -3.18 4.18
N ARG A 29 13.55 -1.94 4.58
CA ARG A 29 14.11 -1.26 5.77
C ARG A 29 13.13 -1.21 6.94
N LEU A 30 11.90 -1.70 6.77
CA LEU A 30 10.96 -1.85 7.86
C LEU A 30 11.51 -2.84 8.88
N ASP A 31 11.38 -2.48 10.16
CA ASP A 31 11.90 -3.28 11.25
C ASP A 31 11.28 -4.69 11.22
N LYS A 32 12.08 -5.71 11.54
CA LYS A 32 11.67 -7.13 11.49
C LYS A 32 10.46 -7.46 12.38
N GLU A 33 10.12 -6.59 13.33
CA GLU A 33 8.92 -6.72 14.14
C GLU A 33 7.63 -6.46 13.35
N ILE A 34 7.70 -5.59 12.33
CA ILE A 34 6.59 -5.30 11.41
C ILE A 34 6.62 -6.28 10.24
N TYR A 35 7.81 -6.78 9.91
CA TYR A 35 8.06 -7.72 8.83
C TYR A 35 8.45 -9.08 9.41
N ASN A 36 7.50 -9.98 9.55
CA ASN A 36 7.76 -11.33 10.04
C ASN A 36 8.05 -12.27 8.88
N GLU A 37 9.30 -12.72 8.73
CA GLU A 37 9.74 -13.66 7.68
C GLU A 37 9.00 -15.01 7.70
N LYS A 38 8.29 -15.34 8.78
CA LYS A 38 7.59 -16.63 8.95
C LYS A 38 6.10 -16.59 8.66
N SER A 39 5.53 -15.42 8.44
CA SER A 39 4.13 -15.26 8.04
C SER A 39 4.04 -14.31 6.86
N ALA A 40 2.99 -14.43 6.04
CA ALA A 40 2.70 -13.48 4.98
C ALA A 40 2.74 -12.05 5.56
N SER A 41 3.62 -11.22 5.04
CA SER A 41 3.80 -9.87 5.53
C SER A 41 2.93 -8.91 4.74
N LEU A 42 2.66 -7.71 5.29
CA LEU A 42 1.99 -6.64 4.55
C LEU A 42 2.77 -6.28 3.26
N ALA A 43 4.09 -6.50 3.25
CA ALA A 43 4.92 -6.29 2.07
C ALA A 43 4.57 -7.23 0.92
N ASP A 44 4.18 -8.47 1.22
CA ASP A 44 3.77 -9.45 0.19
C ASP A 44 2.44 -9.10 -0.47
N ALA A 45 1.61 -8.31 0.22
CA ALA A 45 0.34 -7.84 -0.30
C ALA A 45 0.49 -6.64 -1.26
N VAL A 46 1.60 -5.90 -1.20
CA VAL A 46 1.83 -4.74 -2.06
C VAL A 46 2.39 -5.19 -3.40
N VAL A 47 1.77 -4.72 -4.47
CA VAL A 47 2.13 -5.09 -5.84
C VAL A 47 2.31 -3.86 -6.72
N ALA A 48 3.18 -3.96 -7.72
CA ALA A 48 3.27 -2.96 -8.78
C ALA A 48 2.28 -3.30 -9.90
N VAL A 49 1.55 -2.30 -10.36
CA VAL A 49 0.61 -2.42 -11.47
C VAL A 49 1.26 -1.86 -12.72
N ASP A 50 1.13 -2.57 -13.84
CA ASP A 50 1.62 -2.18 -15.17
C ASP A 50 3.09 -1.74 -15.17
N GLY A 51 3.96 -2.57 -14.59
CA GLY A 51 5.40 -2.29 -14.58
C GLY A 51 5.80 -1.12 -13.68
N GLY A 52 4.96 -0.73 -12.72
CA GLY A 52 5.25 0.34 -11.77
C GLY A 52 4.56 1.67 -12.08
N MET A 53 3.62 1.71 -13.01
CA MET A 53 2.77 2.91 -13.22
C MET A 53 1.84 3.19 -12.04
N GLY A 54 1.58 2.19 -11.21
CA GLY A 54 0.80 2.32 -10.01
C GLY A 54 1.10 1.21 -9.01
N THR A 55 0.46 1.28 -7.85
CA THR A 55 0.52 0.24 -6.83
C THR A 55 -0.87 -0.25 -6.50
N GLY A 56 -0.95 -1.52 -6.09
CA GLY A 56 -2.16 -2.13 -5.57
C GLY A 56 -1.85 -2.92 -4.30
N SER A 57 -2.88 -3.33 -3.60
CA SER A 57 -2.79 -4.21 -2.45
C SER A 57 -3.69 -5.42 -2.64
N MET A 58 -3.09 -6.60 -2.59
CA MET A 58 -3.84 -7.86 -2.61
C MET A 58 -4.57 -8.03 -1.27
N ILE A 59 -5.86 -8.28 -1.32
CA ILE A 59 -6.72 -8.42 -0.13
C ILE A 59 -7.40 -9.79 -0.02
N SER A 60 -7.13 -10.67 -0.97
CA SER A 60 -7.55 -12.07 -0.90
C SER A 60 -6.54 -13.01 -1.56
N ASP A 61 -6.58 -14.26 -1.18
CA ASP A 61 -5.83 -15.37 -1.78
C ASP A 61 -6.34 -15.73 -3.19
N GLN A 62 -7.51 -15.22 -3.56
CA GLN A 62 -8.14 -15.44 -4.86
C GLN A 62 -7.86 -14.35 -5.89
N GLY A 63 -6.98 -13.40 -5.58
CA GLY A 63 -6.55 -12.36 -6.50
C GLY A 63 -7.34 -11.05 -6.44
N LEU A 64 -8.20 -10.86 -5.42
CA LEU A 64 -8.85 -9.55 -5.24
C LEU A 64 -7.82 -8.51 -4.83
N MET A 65 -7.73 -7.44 -5.58
CA MET A 65 -6.79 -6.34 -5.38
C MET A 65 -7.55 -5.01 -5.26
N ILE A 66 -7.10 -4.15 -4.38
CA ILE A 66 -7.53 -2.75 -4.33
C ILE A 66 -6.41 -1.85 -4.85
N THR A 67 -6.78 -0.80 -5.55
CA THR A 67 -5.87 0.23 -6.03
C THR A 67 -6.57 1.57 -6.07
N ASN A 68 -5.86 2.63 -6.46
CA ASN A 68 -6.43 3.96 -6.60
C ASN A 68 -7.20 4.09 -7.92
N HIS A 69 -8.24 4.91 -7.91
CA HIS A 69 -9.07 5.18 -9.09
C HIS A 69 -8.23 5.64 -10.30
N HIS A 70 -7.25 6.53 -10.09
CA HIS A 70 -6.42 7.05 -11.19
C HIS A 70 -5.54 5.98 -11.86
N VAL A 71 -5.18 4.89 -11.15
CA VAL A 71 -4.42 3.77 -11.72
C VAL A 71 -5.28 2.96 -12.70
N ALA A 72 -6.58 2.87 -12.47
CA ALA A 72 -7.52 2.15 -13.32
C ALA A 72 -8.28 3.06 -14.30
N TYR A 73 -8.09 4.37 -14.23
CA TYR A 73 -8.92 5.35 -14.94
C TYR A 73 -8.97 5.12 -16.45
N SER A 74 -7.82 4.95 -17.10
CA SER A 74 -7.73 4.73 -18.55
C SER A 74 -8.41 3.44 -18.99
N ASP A 75 -8.32 2.40 -18.16
CA ASP A 75 -8.95 1.11 -18.44
C ASP A 75 -10.47 1.22 -18.32
N ILE A 76 -10.96 1.89 -17.28
CA ILE A 76 -12.40 2.15 -17.10
C ILE A 76 -12.95 2.99 -18.26
N CYS A 77 -12.18 4.01 -18.71
CA CYS A 77 -12.53 4.77 -19.91
C CYS A 77 -12.63 3.87 -21.16
N ALA A 78 -11.65 3.01 -21.37
CA ALA A 78 -11.62 2.12 -22.54
C ALA A 78 -12.73 1.08 -22.54
N LEU A 79 -13.21 0.67 -21.38
CA LEU A 79 -14.34 -0.25 -21.21
C LEU A 79 -15.70 0.45 -21.24
N SER A 80 -15.73 1.77 -21.11
CA SER A 80 -16.96 2.56 -21.13
C SER A 80 -17.47 2.75 -22.56
N THR A 81 -18.80 2.76 -22.71
CA THR A 81 -19.48 3.10 -23.96
C THR A 81 -20.40 4.29 -23.75
N PRO A 82 -20.89 4.96 -24.82
CA PRO A 82 -21.86 6.05 -24.68
C PRO A 82 -23.15 5.64 -23.95
N GLU A 83 -23.53 4.38 -24.06
CA GLU A 83 -24.74 3.82 -23.43
C GLU A 83 -24.47 3.35 -21.99
N CYS A 84 -23.21 3.05 -21.66
CA CYS A 84 -22.78 2.56 -20.34
C CYS A 84 -21.45 3.21 -19.93
N ASN A 85 -21.55 4.39 -19.33
CA ASN A 85 -20.39 5.12 -18.83
C ASN A 85 -20.02 4.64 -17.43
N LEU A 86 -19.05 3.72 -17.37
CA LEU A 86 -18.60 3.11 -16.11
C LEU A 86 -17.92 4.12 -15.16
N LEU A 87 -17.40 5.24 -15.68
CA LEU A 87 -16.84 6.31 -14.82
C LEU A 87 -17.92 7.04 -14.02
N GLU A 88 -19.13 7.17 -14.57
CA GLU A 88 -20.25 7.84 -13.92
C GLU A 88 -21.09 6.90 -13.08
N THR A 89 -21.38 5.69 -13.63
CA THR A 89 -22.28 4.74 -13.00
C THR A 89 -21.58 3.84 -11.99
N GLY A 90 -20.25 3.68 -12.13
CA GLY A 90 -19.51 2.64 -11.47
C GLY A 90 -19.86 1.25 -11.99
N PHE A 91 -19.17 0.24 -11.45
CA PHE A 91 -19.45 -1.16 -11.76
C PHE A 91 -19.18 -2.01 -10.50
N TRP A 92 -20.03 -3.00 -10.28
CA TRP A 92 -19.89 -3.94 -9.17
C TRP A 92 -20.26 -5.35 -9.64
N ALA A 93 -19.24 -6.18 -9.87
CA ALA A 93 -19.43 -7.62 -10.11
C ALA A 93 -19.83 -8.31 -8.79
N ARG A 94 -20.91 -9.08 -8.81
CA ARG A 94 -21.37 -9.89 -7.67
C ARG A 94 -20.77 -11.29 -7.67
N THR A 95 -20.39 -11.74 -8.85
CA THR A 95 -19.74 -13.03 -9.10
C THR A 95 -18.55 -12.83 -10.03
N ARG A 96 -17.63 -13.81 -10.08
CA ARG A 96 -16.48 -13.76 -10.99
C ARG A 96 -16.86 -13.72 -12.47
N ASP A 97 -17.96 -14.36 -12.83
CA ASP A 97 -18.43 -14.39 -14.21
C ASP A 97 -18.95 -13.03 -14.70
N GLU A 98 -19.26 -12.14 -13.76
CA GLU A 98 -19.66 -10.76 -14.06
C GLU A 98 -18.46 -9.81 -14.17
N GLU A 99 -17.26 -10.24 -13.78
CA GLU A 99 -16.07 -9.38 -13.84
C GLU A 99 -15.73 -9.01 -15.28
N ILE A 100 -15.44 -7.73 -15.51
CA ILE A 100 -15.06 -7.23 -16.84
C ILE A 100 -13.54 -7.39 -16.99
N PRO A 101 -13.06 -8.21 -17.93
CA PRO A 101 -11.64 -8.38 -18.14
C PRO A 101 -10.99 -7.10 -18.70
N VAL A 102 -9.79 -6.78 -18.20
CA VAL A 102 -8.95 -5.68 -18.69
C VAL A 102 -7.76 -6.29 -19.43
N PRO A 103 -7.79 -6.36 -20.77
CA PRO A 103 -6.69 -6.96 -21.53
C PRO A 103 -5.37 -6.22 -21.34
N GLY A 104 -4.29 -6.96 -21.11
CA GLY A 104 -2.94 -6.41 -20.99
C GLY A 104 -2.59 -5.86 -19.60
N LYS A 105 -3.52 -5.80 -18.67
CA LYS A 105 -3.25 -5.41 -17.27
C LYS A 105 -2.31 -6.43 -16.61
N THR A 106 -1.26 -5.95 -15.95
CA THR A 106 -0.26 -6.79 -15.31
C THR A 106 -0.08 -6.41 -13.84
N VAL A 107 0.26 -7.41 -13.03
CA VAL A 107 0.55 -7.23 -11.60
C VAL A 107 1.88 -7.91 -11.30
N TRP A 108 2.79 -7.17 -10.67
CA TRP A 108 4.14 -7.63 -10.36
C TRP A 108 4.33 -7.72 -8.86
N PHE A 109 4.76 -8.87 -8.39
CA PHE A 109 5.08 -9.13 -6.98
C PHE A 109 6.58 -8.98 -6.75
N LEU A 110 6.96 -8.21 -5.73
CA LEU A 110 8.35 -8.12 -5.30
C LEU A 110 8.76 -9.45 -4.65
N ARG A 111 9.78 -10.12 -5.21
CA ARG A 111 10.25 -11.41 -4.68
C ARG A 111 11.57 -11.30 -3.93
N LYS A 112 12.44 -10.38 -4.34
CA LYS A 112 13.77 -10.24 -3.75
C LYS A 112 14.33 -8.85 -4.00
N VAL A 113 15.00 -8.30 -3.01
CA VAL A 113 15.86 -7.12 -3.11
C VAL A 113 17.29 -7.56 -2.82
N VAL A 114 18.23 -7.17 -3.67
CA VAL A 114 19.67 -7.45 -3.48
C VAL A 114 20.39 -6.12 -3.39
N ASP A 115 21.19 -5.97 -2.34
CA ASP A 115 22.11 -4.83 -2.21
C ASP A 115 23.37 -5.13 -3.07
N VAL A 116 23.66 -4.26 -3.99
CA VAL A 116 24.81 -4.34 -4.91
C VAL A 116 25.82 -3.23 -4.70
N THR A 117 25.77 -2.56 -3.56
CA THR A 117 26.61 -1.38 -3.25
C THR A 117 28.09 -1.72 -3.31
N GLU A 118 28.48 -2.94 -2.96
CA GLU A 118 29.89 -3.39 -3.00
C GLU A 118 30.32 -3.91 -4.37
N GLU A 119 29.38 -4.08 -5.31
CA GLU A 119 29.64 -4.61 -6.67
C GLU A 119 29.85 -3.48 -7.71
N VAL A 120 29.63 -2.23 -7.30
CA VAL A 120 29.74 -1.00 -8.09
C VAL A 120 30.92 -0.18 -7.56
#